data_685919f35ac65f39a89e4b0df338342b
#
_entry.id   685919f35ac65f39a89e4b0df338342b
#
_cell.length_a   1.000
_cell.length_b   1.000
_cell.length_c   1.000
_cell.angle_alpha   90.00
_cell.angle_beta   90.00
_cell.angle_gamma   90.00
#
_symmetry.space_group_name_H-M   'P 1'
#
loop_
_entity.id
_entity.type
_entity.pdbx_description
1 polymer ?
#
loop_
_entity_poly.entity_id
_entity_poly.type
_entity_poly.pdbx_seq_one_letter_code
_entity_poly.pdbx_strand_id
1 'polypeptide(L)'
;EGMGHQRTVWEMVDAAAAGRTTEAISLLNGLLDAGESPIGLTAQAATVLRRYSTAARLLGGPDRPTSLGAALKEAGVASWPKALSQAELALRSLGSHRCRELPKWLESLDRSLKAESSRGLRARLAIERFFCMMSTSAKKPHEK
;
A
#
# COMPACT_ATOMS: atom_id res chain seq x y z
N GLU A 1 -0.57 13.85 -17.34
CA GLU A 1 -0.55 12.56 -17.48
C GLU A 1 0.18 11.87 -16.46
N GLY A 2 1.44 12.02 -16.27
CA GLY A 2 2.18 11.35 -15.24
C GLY A 2 1.58 11.62 -13.87
N MET A 3 1.13 12.82 -13.65
CA MET A 3 0.56 13.15 -12.38
C MET A 3 -0.74 12.46 -12.14
N GLY A 4 -1.52 12.29 -13.19
CA GLY A 4 -2.79 11.59 -13.06
C GLY A 4 -2.58 10.13 -12.68
N HIS A 5 -1.59 9.47 -13.28
CA HIS A 5 -1.31 8.09 -12.98
C HIS A 5 -0.77 7.94 -11.55
N GLN A 6 0.08 8.84 -11.12
CA GLN A 6 0.61 8.78 -9.77
C GLN A 6 -0.49 8.95 -8.74
N ARG A 7 -1.40 9.86 -9.01
CA ARG A 7 -2.51 10.07 -8.10
C ARG A 7 -3.37 8.81 -8.01
N THR A 8 -3.63 8.15 -9.15
CA THR A 8 -4.44 6.96 -9.16
C THR A 8 -3.76 5.82 -8.41
N VAL A 9 -2.44 5.71 -8.53
CA VAL A 9 -1.70 4.68 -7.77
C VAL A 9 -1.83 4.94 -6.27
N TRP A 10 -1.72 6.18 -5.85
CA TRP A 10 -1.88 6.50 -4.43
C TRP A 10 -3.29 6.18 -3.95
N GLU A 11 -4.30 6.51 -4.73
CA GLU A 11 -5.68 6.21 -4.37
C GLU A 11 -5.89 4.71 -4.26
N MET A 12 -5.29 3.96 -5.17
CA MET A 12 -5.39 2.51 -5.17
C MET A 12 -4.78 1.93 -3.89
N VAL A 13 -3.59 2.40 -3.56
CA VAL A 13 -2.88 1.93 -2.36
C VAL A 13 -3.66 2.29 -1.10
N ASP A 14 -4.14 3.51 -1.03
CA ASP A 14 -4.89 3.94 0.14
C ASP A 14 -6.19 3.16 0.29
N ALA A 15 -6.85 2.87 -0.81
CA ALA A 15 -8.08 2.08 -0.78
C ALA A 15 -7.77 0.68 -0.26
N ALA A 16 -6.69 0.07 -0.73
CA ALA A 16 -6.33 -1.27 -0.28
C ALA A 16 -5.98 -1.25 1.21
N ALA A 17 -5.22 -0.25 1.63
CA ALA A 17 -4.82 -0.15 3.04
C ALA A 17 -6.01 0.09 3.95
N ALA A 18 -6.99 0.81 3.46
CA ALA A 18 -8.18 1.11 4.26
C ALA A 18 -9.22 -0.01 4.24
N GLY A 19 -8.95 -1.07 3.52
CA GLY A 19 -9.89 -2.19 3.46
C GLY A 19 -10.94 -2.08 2.37
N ARG A 20 -10.83 -1.06 1.52
CA ARG A 20 -11.75 -0.91 0.40
C ARG A 20 -11.20 -1.68 -0.79
N THR A 21 -11.23 -2.99 -0.66
CA THR A 21 -10.57 -3.88 -1.61
C THR A 21 -11.18 -3.79 -3.01
N THR A 22 -12.49 -3.73 -3.10
CA THR A 22 -13.16 -3.66 -4.39
C THR A 22 -12.75 -2.41 -5.14
N GLU A 23 -12.66 -1.29 -4.44
CA GLU A 23 -12.23 -0.04 -5.04
C GLU A 23 -10.78 -0.14 -5.51
N ALA A 24 -9.92 -0.73 -4.69
CA ALA A 24 -8.52 -0.88 -5.05
C ALA A 24 -8.36 -1.73 -6.32
N ILE A 25 -9.11 -2.81 -6.40
CA ILE A 25 -9.04 -3.69 -7.56
C ILE A 25 -9.59 -3.00 -8.81
N SER A 26 -10.64 -2.22 -8.65
CA SER A 26 -11.18 -1.47 -9.76
C SER A 26 -10.16 -0.47 -10.32
N LEU A 27 -9.46 0.21 -9.42
CA LEU A 27 -8.42 1.16 -9.85
C LEU A 27 -7.26 0.43 -10.51
N LEU A 28 -6.88 -0.73 -9.98
CA LEU A 28 -5.83 -1.54 -10.58
C LEU A 28 -6.20 -1.93 -12.00
N ASN A 29 -7.43 -2.40 -12.20
CA ASN A 29 -7.87 -2.81 -13.51
C ASN A 29 -7.83 -1.65 -14.50
N GLY A 30 -8.23 -0.47 -14.05
CA GLY A 30 -8.18 0.71 -14.90
C GLY A 30 -6.77 1.05 -15.33
N LEU A 31 -5.83 0.96 -14.40
CA LEU A 31 -4.44 1.26 -14.71
C LEU A 31 -3.84 0.24 -15.67
N LEU A 32 -4.11 -1.04 -15.44
CA LEU A 32 -3.60 -2.08 -16.32
C LEU A 32 -4.21 -1.99 -17.72
N ASP A 33 -5.50 -1.67 -17.80
CA ASP A 33 -6.17 -1.52 -19.07
C ASP A 33 -5.64 -0.31 -19.84
N ALA A 34 -5.14 0.69 -19.12
CA ALA A 34 -4.54 1.86 -19.73
C ALA A 34 -3.11 1.60 -20.19
N GLY A 35 -2.60 0.40 -19.97
CA GLY A 35 -1.28 0.03 -20.44
C GLY A 35 -0.17 0.11 -19.40
N GLU A 36 -0.51 0.36 -18.14
CA GLU A 36 0.53 0.43 -17.13
C GLU A 36 1.10 -0.96 -16.87
N SER A 37 2.39 -1.00 -16.61
CA SER A 37 3.08 -2.25 -16.34
C SER A 37 2.81 -2.73 -14.93
N PRO A 38 2.46 -4.02 -14.73
CA PRO A 38 2.27 -4.53 -13.37
C PRO A 38 3.50 -4.35 -12.49
N ILE A 39 4.69 -4.57 -13.05
CA ILE A 39 5.92 -4.40 -12.27
C ILE A 39 6.11 -2.92 -11.91
N GLY A 40 5.83 -2.03 -12.85
CA GLY A 40 5.94 -0.59 -12.59
C GLY A 40 4.96 -0.12 -11.53
N LEU A 41 3.72 -0.61 -11.60
CA LEU A 41 2.72 -0.24 -10.62
C LEU A 41 3.11 -0.74 -9.24
N THR A 42 3.63 -1.97 -9.17
CA THR A 42 4.06 -2.53 -7.91
C THR A 42 5.21 -1.72 -7.31
N ALA A 43 6.14 -1.27 -8.15
CA ALA A 43 7.25 -0.47 -7.67
C ALA A 43 6.76 0.86 -7.07
N GLN A 44 5.81 1.49 -7.73
CA GLN A 44 5.25 2.74 -7.22
C GLN A 44 4.49 2.52 -5.92
N ALA A 45 3.69 1.46 -5.87
CA ALA A 45 2.94 1.14 -4.66
C ALA A 45 3.88 0.83 -3.52
N ALA A 46 4.98 0.13 -3.81
CA ALA A 46 5.94 -0.24 -2.78
C ALA A 46 6.56 1.00 -2.14
N THR A 47 6.81 2.04 -2.93
CA THR A 47 7.36 3.27 -2.39
C THR A 47 6.44 3.85 -1.31
N VAL A 48 5.15 3.90 -1.59
CA VAL A 48 4.19 4.42 -0.64
C VAL A 48 4.09 3.51 0.59
N LEU A 49 3.96 2.21 0.35
CA LEU A 49 3.74 1.27 1.45
C LEU A 49 4.95 1.16 2.37
N ARG A 50 6.15 1.31 1.83
CA ARG A 50 7.34 1.28 2.68
C ARG A 50 7.37 2.47 3.62
N ARG A 51 6.80 3.58 3.22
CA ARG A 51 6.71 4.73 4.13
C ARG A 51 5.81 4.41 5.30
N TYR A 52 4.72 3.69 5.06
CA TYR A 52 3.83 3.29 6.14
C TYR A 52 4.55 2.32 7.08
N SER A 53 5.32 1.40 6.54
CA SER A 53 6.09 0.47 7.34
C SER A 53 7.12 1.21 8.21
N THR A 54 7.79 2.19 7.61
CA THR A 54 8.78 2.99 8.35
C THR A 54 8.11 3.78 9.47
N ALA A 55 6.96 4.39 9.18
CA ALA A 55 6.24 5.14 10.20
C ALA A 55 5.84 4.24 11.37
N ALA A 56 5.38 3.03 11.07
CA ALA A 56 5.00 2.10 12.11
C ALA A 56 6.20 1.70 12.98
N ARG A 57 7.35 1.52 12.36
CA ARG A 57 8.56 1.20 13.12
C ARG A 57 8.96 2.37 14.03
N LEU A 58 8.86 3.59 13.51
CA LEU A 58 9.20 4.76 14.31
C LEU A 58 8.31 4.87 15.53
N LEU A 59 7.01 4.61 15.35
CA LEU A 59 6.08 4.70 16.44
C LEU A 59 6.31 3.65 17.51
N GLY A 60 6.91 2.54 17.16
CA GLY A 60 7.21 1.50 18.13
C GLY A 60 8.60 1.58 18.71
N GLY A 61 9.39 2.56 18.31
CA GLY A 61 10.78 2.65 18.75
C GLY A 61 10.99 3.55 19.95
N PRO A 62 12.25 3.65 20.39
CA PRO A 62 12.58 4.44 21.57
C PRO A 62 12.40 5.94 21.39
N ASP A 63 12.65 6.43 20.21
CA ASP A 63 12.50 7.87 19.97
C ASP A 63 11.24 8.12 19.20
N ARG A 64 10.15 7.58 19.69
CA ARG A 64 8.94 7.67 18.91
C ARG A 64 8.45 9.09 18.74
N PRO A 65 7.95 9.40 17.55
CA PRO A 65 7.39 10.72 17.28
C PRO A 65 6.15 10.97 18.13
N THR A 66 5.78 12.22 18.23
CA THR A 66 4.68 12.62 19.08
C THR A 66 3.31 12.24 18.52
N SER A 67 3.23 11.97 17.23
CA SER A 67 1.93 11.65 16.64
C SER A 67 2.11 10.81 15.38
N LEU A 68 1.03 10.25 14.90
CA LEU A 68 1.01 9.52 13.66
C LEU A 68 1.46 10.42 12.52
N GLY A 69 0.97 11.66 12.49
CA GLY A 69 1.36 12.60 11.46
C GLY A 69 2.84 12.88 11.45
N ALA A 70 3.42 13.02 12.63
CA ALA A 70 4.85 13.27 12.74
C ALA A 70 5.65 12.08 12.23
N ALA A 71 5.21 10.87 12.55
CA ALA A 71 5.89 9.67 12.08
C ALA A 71 5.82 9.55 10.57
N LEU A 72 4.67 9.87 9.99
CA LEU A 72 4.50 9.80 8.55
C LEU A 72 5.35 10.82 7.82
N LYS A 73 5.45 12.03 8.37
CA LYS A 73 6.31 13.04 7.76
C LYS A 73 7.75 12.61 7.81
N GLU A 74 8.17 12.06 8.91
CA GLU A 74 9.54 11.60 9.07
C GLU A 74 9.81 10.44 8.11
N ALA A 75 8.82 9.64 7.82
CA ALA A 75 8.95 8.53 6.91
C ALA A 75 8.89 8.96 5.44
N GLY A 76 8.64 10.22 5.17
CA GLY A 76 8.67 10.73 3.80
C GLY A 76 7.34 11.00 3.15
N VAL A 77 6.26 10.92 3.90
CA VAL A 77 4.94 11.19 3.35
C VAL A 77 4.78 12.70 3.18
N ALA A 78 4.19 13.11 2.07
CA ALA A 78 3.99 14.53 1.80
C ALA A 78 3.22 15.17 2.94
N SER A 79 3.56 16.39 3.25
CA SER A 79 2.98 17.04 4.42
C SER A 79 1.74 17.86 4.18
N TRP A 80 1.26 17.95 2.95
CA TRP A 80 0.06 18.72 2.76
C TRP A 80 -1.13 17.97 3.39
N PRO A 81 -2.11 18.72 3.88
CA PRO A 81 -3.15 18.18 4.75
C PRO A 81 -3.90 16.97 4.20
N LYS A 82 -4.29 17.00 2.95
CA LYS A 82 -5.05 15.89 2.40
C LYS A 82 -4.25 14.62 2.32
N ALA A 83 -3.02 14.70 1.85
CA ALA A 83 -2.16 13.54 1.74
C ALA A 83 -1.87 12.93 3.10
N LEU A 84 -1.57 13.78 4.07
CA LEU A 84 -1.25 13.32 5.40
C LEU A 84 -2.45 12.68 6.07
N SER A 85 -3.61 13.29 5.91
CA SER A 85 -4.83 12.78 6.48
C SER A 85 -5.18 11.40 5.94
N GLN A 86 -5.03 11.20 4.63
CA GLN A 86 -5.29 9.90 4.05
C GLN A 86 -4.27 8.86 4.49
N ALA A 87 -3.02 9.26 4.61
CA ALA A 87 -1.98 8.35 5.09
C ALA A 87 -2.24 7.92 6.53
N GLU A 88 -2.75 8.84 7.36
CA GLU A 88 -3.08 8.50 8.73
C GLU A 88 -4.19 7.47 8.78
N LEU A 89 -5.21 7.63 7.95
CA LEU A 89 -6.29 6.68 7.90
C LEU A 89 -5.79 5.31 7.45
N ALA A 90 -4.93 5.29 6.45
CA ALA A 90 -4.37 4.05 5.94
C ALA A 90 -3.55 3.35 7.02
N LEU A 91 -2.73 4.10 7.73
CA LEU A 91 -1.89 3.52 8.77
C LEU A 91 -2.73 2.95 9.91
N ARG A 92 -3.78 3.67 10.31
CA ARG A 92 -4.65 3.17 11.35
C ARG A 92 -5.38 1.91 10.92
N SER A 93 -5.85 1.87 9.69
CA SER A 93 -6.58 0.72 9.19
C SER A 93 -5.69 -0.51 9.10
N LEU A 94 -4.47 -0.35 8.62
CA LEU A 94 -3.55 -1.47 8.53
C LEU A 94 -3.12 -1.97 9.91
N GLY A 95 -2.84 -1.05 10.79
CA GLY A 95 -2.35 -1.40 12.11
C GLY A 95 -0.88 -1.72 12.07
N SER A 96 -0.22 -1.66 13.21
CA SER A 96 1.23 -1.78 13.25
C SER A 96 1.73 -3.16 12.83
N HIS A 97 1.00 -4.20 13.16
CA HIS A 97 1.45 -5.54 12.79
C HIS A 97 1.54 -5.70 11.27
N ARG A 98 0.47 -5.35 10.56
CA ARG A 98 0.49 -5.49 9.11
C ARG A 98 1.45 -4.54 8.44
N CYS A 99 1.60 -3.34 8.99
CA CYS A 99 2.58 -2.41 8.45
C CYS A 99 3.99 -2.98 8.55
N ARG A 100 4.28 -3.69 9.61
CA ARG A 100 5.60 -4.29 9.75
C ARG A 100 5.79 -5.49 8.84
N GLU A 101 4.69 -6.12 8.41
CA GLU A 101 4.76 -7.24 7.47
C GLU A 101 4.86 -6.78 6.02
N LEU A 102 4.52 -5.53 5.73
CA LEU A 102 4.52 -5.04 4.36
C LEU A 102 5.82 -5.27 3.59
N PRO A 103 6.99 -5.02 4.16
CA PRO A 103 8.21 -5.24 3.38
C PRO A 103 8.35 -6.67 2.90
N LYS A 104 7.98 -7.62 3.74
CA LYS A 104 8.06 -9.03 3.42
C LYS A 104 7.05 -9.37 2.33
N TRP A 105 5.84 -8.88 2.44
CA TRP A 105 4.80 -9.12 1.45
C TRP A 105 5.16 -8.50 0.11
N LEU A 106 5.76 -7.29 0.13
CA LEU A 106 6.17 -6.62 -1.09
C LEU A 106 7.30 -7.35 -1.78
N GLU A 107 8.22 -7.87 -1.01
CA GLU A 107 9.32 -8.63 -1.57
C GLU A 107 8.80 -9.90 -2.24
N SER A 108 7.86 -10.55 -1.59
CA SER A 108 7.26 -11.76 -2.13
C SER A 108 6.51 -11.47 -3.43
N LEU A 109 5.78 -10.37 -3.47
CA LEU A 109 5.05 -9.98 -4.66
C LEU A 109 6.02 -9.68 -5.81
N ASP A 110 7.05 -8.92 -5.52
CA ASP A 110 8.04 -8.56 -6.54
C ASP A 110 8.69 -9.80 -7.13
N ARG A 111 9.04 -10.75 -6.28
CA ARG A 111 9.67 -11.98 -6.70
C ARG A 111 8.71 -12.79 -7.58
N SER A 112 7.44 -12.83 -7.19
CA SER A 112 6.44 -13.54 -7.92
C SER A 112 6.26 -12.97 -9.32
N LEU A 113 6.22 -11.66 -9.43
CA LEU A 113 6.04 -11.01 -10.71
C LEU A 113 7.22 -11.23 -11.66
N LYS A 114 8.41 -11.30 -11.12
CA LYS A 114 9.60 -11.47 -11.93
C LYS A 114 9.90 -12.90 -12.29
N ALA A 115 9.71 -13.79 -11.35
CA ALA A 115 10.08 -15.18 -11.55
C ALA A 115 9.24 -15.91 -12.57
N GLU A 116 7.99 -15.54 -12.66
CA GLU A 116 7.10 -16.24 -13.54
C GLU A 116 6.99 -15.60 -14.90
N SER A 117 7.76 -14.64 -15.19
CA SER A 117 7.60 -13.86 -16.40
C SER A 117 6.15 -13.46 -16.50
N SER A 118 5.58 -13.11 -15.39
CA SER A 118 4.18 -12.86 -15.30
C SER A 118 3.71 -11.73 -16.17
N ARG A 119 2.59 -11.91 -16.75
CA ARG A 119 2.00 -10.84 -17.48
C ARG A 119 0.54 -11.13 -17.58
N GLY A 120 -0.21 -10.15 -17.98
CA GLY A 120 -1.62 -10.32 -18.17
C GLY A 120 -2.32 -10.76 -16.89
N LEU A 121 -3.12 -11.78 -17.02
CA LEU A 121 -3.96 -12.24 -15.95
C LEU A 121 -3.20 -12.67 -14.71
N ARG A 122 -2.10 -13.35 -14.91
CA ARG A 122 -1.35 -13.86 -13.77
C ARG A 122 -0.77 -12.75 -12.90
N ALA A 123 -0.24 -11.72 -13.53
CA ALA A 123 0.30 -10.59 -12.79
C ALA A 123 -0.82 -9.85 -12.06
N ARG A 124 -1.95 -9.69 -12.73
CA ARG A 124 -3.10 -9.03 -12.12
C ARG A 124 -3.55 -9.79 -10.87
N LEU A 125 -3.65 -11.12 -10.97
CA LEU A 125 -4.09 -11.90 -9.83
C LEU A 125 -3.12 -11.81 -8.65
N ALA A 126 -1.83 -11.74 -8.93
CA ALA A 126 -0.85 -11.63 -7.86
C ALA A 126 -1.04 -10.32 -7.09
N ILE A 127 -1.27 -9.23 -7.79
CA ILE A 127 -1.47 -7.94 -7.14
C ILE A 127 -2.81 -7.92 -6.41
N GLU A 128 -3.85 -8.50 -6.99
CA GLU A 128 -5.15 -8.57 -6.33
C GLU A 128 -5.05 -9.35 -5.02
N ARG A 129 -4.29 -10.45 -5.05
CA ARG A 129 -4.11 -11.24 -3.86
C ARG A 129 -3.38 -10.43 -2.77
N PHE A 130 -2.38 -9.65 -3.18
CA PHE A 130 -1.68 -8.80 -2.23
C PHE A 130 -2.65 -7.80 -1.58
N PHE A 131 -3.53 -7.19 -2.38
CA PHE A 131 -4.52 -6.25 -1.83
C PHE A 131 -5.46 -6.95 -0.86
N CYS A 132 -5.83 -8.17 -1.17
CA CYS A 132 -6.69 -8.94 -0.26
C CYS A 132 -5.99 -9.24 1.05
N MET A 133 -4.69 -9.52 1.01
CA MET A 133 -3.94 -9.75 2.23
C MET A 133 -3.94 -8.51 3.11
N MET A 134 -3.79 -7.34 2.50
CA MET A 134 -3.81 -6.11 3.26
C MET A 134 -5.15 -5.87 3.92
N SER A 135 -6.21 -6.20 3.23
CA SER A 135 -7.55 -5.93 3.74
C SER A 135 -8.09 -6.99 4.64
N THR A 136 -7.95 -8.21 4.23
CA THR A 136 -8.54 -9.31 4.93
C THR A 136 -8.04 -9.52 6.30
N SER A 137 -6.74 -9.42 6.47
CA SER A 137 -6.22 -9.64 7.77
C SER A 137 -6.74 -8.65 8.72
N ALA A 138 -7.28 -7.58 8.28
CA ALA A 138 -7.71 -6.56 9.13
C ALA A 138 -8.92 -6.91 9.82
N LYS A 139 -9.77 -7.58 9.27
CA LYS A 139 -10.90 -7.81 9.87
C LYS A 139 -10.98 -8.77 10.83
N LYS A 140 -10.31 -9.60 10.89
CA LYS A 140 -10.40 -10.56 11.77
C LYS A 140 -10.44 -10.31 13.10
N PRO A 141 -9.84 -9.70 13.53
CA PRO A 141 -9.73 -9.59 14.86
C PRO A 141 -10.85 -9.17 15.56
N HIS A 142 -11.51 -8.61 15.24
CA HIS A 142 -12.38 -8.18 16.08
C HIS A 142 -13.45 -9.02 16.32
N GLU A 143 -13.30 -9.90 15.92
CA GLU A 143 -14.22 -10.72 16.19
C GLU A 143 -14.09 -11.12 17.43
N LYS A 144 -13.51 -10.86 17.98
CA LYS A 144 -13.42 -11.04 19.14
C LYS A 144 -13.45 -10.81 19.68
#